data_70423b86beba3cc4893f06a4db1c1c0b
#
_entry.id   70423b86beba3cc4893f06a4db1c1c0b
#
_cell.length_a   1.000
_cell.length_b   1.000
_cell.length_c   1.000
_cell.angle_alpha   90.00
_cell.angle_beta   90.00
_cell.angle_gamma   90.00
#
_symmetry.space_group_name_H-M   'P 1'
#
loop_
_entity.id
_entity.type
_entity.pdbx_description
1 polymer ?
#
loop_
_entity_poly.entity_id
_entity_poly.type
_entity_poly.pdbx_seq_one_letter_code
_entity_poly.pdbx_strand_id
1 'polypeptide(L)'
;MPEPTGTPKALAWGQPTIKFCKSVDGEPDGSWKTIPTPKEGSTKLENKVEKELKVEGGETIAARMGAEFSFELYLMSTSEQPFTDIDGFVEGKYAFKLLPNSPQAACMKIDASSVRVEKTWSADEGFIYKVVASVSKPKTLPMVKFEAGIAGNTETR
;
A
#
# COMPACT_ATOMS: atom_id res chain seq x y z
N MET A 1 13.46 -16.17 -30.54
CA MET A 1 13.87 -15.14 -29.64
C MET A 1 14.28 -15.74 -28.31
N PRO A 2 15.50 -15.51 -27.88
CA PRO A 2 15.86 -16.03 -26.58
C PRO A 2 15.09 -15.33 -25.47
N GLU A 3 14.84 -16.05 -24.42
CA GLU A 3 14.17 -15.45 -23.29
C GLU A 3 15.09 -14.42 -22.62
N PRO A 4 14.53 -13.38 -22.03
CA PRO A 4 15.33 -12.44 -21.29
C PRO A 4 16.08 -13.16 -20.18
N THR A 5 17.37 -12.91 -20.09
CA THR A 5 18.17 -13.43 -18.99
C THR A 5 18.45 -12.27 -18.04
N GLY A 6 18.50 -12.57 -16.77
CA GLY A 6 18.77 -11.60 -15.74
C GLY A 6 17.50 -11.02 -15.11
N THR A 7 17.70 -10.07 -14.23
CA THR A 7 16.60 -9.46 -13.46
C THR A 7 15.82 -8.47 -14.32
N PRO A 8 14.50 -8.56 -14.35
CA PRO A 8 13.69 -7.57 -15.04
C PRO A 8 13.93 -6.17 -14.49
N LYS A 9 13.99 -5.18 -15.37
CA LYS A 9 14.23 -3.80 -14.98
C LYS A 9 13.23 -2.86 -15.62
N ALA A 10 12.55 -2.11 -14.81
CA ALA A 10 11.72 -1.01 -15.25
C ALA A 10 11.47 -0.10 -14.05
N LEU A 11 11.29 1.18 -14.30
CA LEU A 11 10.98 2.11 -13.22
C LEU A 11 9.52 1.97 -12.84
N ALA A 12 9.27 1.72 -11.56
CA ALA A 12 7.91 1.63 -11.03
C ALA A 12 7.41 3.03 -10.70
N TRP A 13 6.82 3.69 -11.67
CA TRP A 13 6.32 5.04 -11.52
C TRP A 13 4.98 5.22 -12.22
N GLY A 14 4.36 6.35 -11.97
CA GLY A 14 3.06 6.66 -12.54
C GLY A 14 1.91 6.07 -11.74
N GLN A 15 0.73 6.05 -12.32
CA GLN A 15 -0.48 5.62 -11.63
C GLN A 15 -0.52 4.09 -11.53
N PRO A 16 -0.44 3.52 -10.34
CA PRO A 16 -0.44 2.07 -10.17
C PRO A 16 -1.85 1.51 -10.10
N THR A 17 -1.94 0.18 -10.20
CA THR A 17 -3.13 -0.57 -9.81
C THR A 17 -2.94 -1.04 -8.38
N ILE A 18 -3.92 -0.77 -7.53
CA ILE A 18 -3.88 -1.16 -6.13
C ILE A 18 -4.92 -2.24 -5.88
N LYS A 19 -4.50 -3.32 -5.26
CA LYS A 19 -5.38 -4.41 -4.85
C LYS A 19 -5.31 -4.59 -3.34
N PHE A 20 -6.40 -5.04 -2.75
CA PHE A 20 -6.47 -5.28 -1.32
C PHE A 20 -7.27 -6.54 -1.01
N CYS A 21 -7.02 -7.10 0.14
CA CYS A 21 -7.84 -8.19 0.69
C CYS A 21 -7.73 -8.18 2.22
N LYS A 22 -8.55 -8.97 2.88
CA LYS A 22 -8.45 -9.09 4.32
C LYS A 22 -7.17 -9.84 4.69
N SER A 23 -6.61 -9.46 5.82
CA SER A 23 -5.46 -10.15 6.39
C SER A 23 -5.91 -10.98 7.58
N VAL A 24 -5.50 -12.25 7.60
CA VAL A 24 -5.81 -13.18 8.67
C VAL A 24 -4.48 -13.71 9.21
N ASP A 25 -4.29 -13.59 10.53
CA ASP A 25 -3.05 -14.02 11.18
C ASP A 25 -1.77 -13.44 10.56
N GLY A 26 -1.85 -12.20 10.11
CA GLY A 26 -0.72 -11.50 9.52
C GLY A 26 -0.42 -11.85 8.07
N GLU A 27 -1.30 -12.58 7.41
CA GLU A 27 -1.16 -12.95 6.00
C GLU A 27 -2.42 -12.64 5.20
N PRO A 28 -2.30 -12.32 3.90
CA PRO A 28 -3.48 -12.08 3.06
C PRO A 28 -4.31 -13.34 2.91
N ASP A 29 -5.61 -13.19 2.89
CA ASP A 29 -6.53 -14.34 2.72
C ASP A 29 -6.71 -14.77 1.26
N GLY A 30 -6.16 -14.01 0.33
CA GLY A 30 -6.22 -14.33 -1.10
C GLY A 30 -7.43 -13.76 -1.84
N SER A 31 -8.35 -13.13 -1.17
CA SER A 31 -9.56 -12.57 -1.80
C SER A 31 -9.32 -11.18 -2.38
N TRP A 32 -8.30 -11.03 -3.20
CA TRP A 32 -7.88 -9.74 -3.75
C TRP A 32 -8.97 -9.05 -4.56
N LYS A 33 -9.16 -7.77 -4.27
CA LYS A 33 -10.08 -6.89 -4.97
C LYS A 33 -9.32 -5.66 -5.46
N THR A 34 -9.73 -5.12 -6.59
CA THR A 34 -9.09 -3.93 -7.15
C THR A 34 -9.74 -2.68 -6.59
N ILE A 35 -8.94 -1.73 -6.17
CA ILE A 35 -9.40 -0.42 -5.72
C ILE A 35 -9.64 0.46 -6.94
N PRO A 36 -10.69 1.31 -6.94
CA PRO A 36 -10.87 2.30 -8.00
C PRO A 36 -9.61 3.14 -8.18
N THR A 37 -9.38 3.65 -9.37
CA THR A 37 -8.19 4.41 -9.69
C THR A 37 -8.02 5.59 -8.74
N PRO A 38 -6.90 5.68 -8.01
CA PRO A 38 -6.67 6.79 -7.08
C PRO A 38 -6.49 8.13 -7.79
N LYS A 39 -6.65 9.19 -7.01
CA LYS A 39 -6.35 10.54 -7.46
C LYS A 39 -4.89 10.62 -7.89
N GLU A 40 -4.63 11.30 -8.99
CA GLU A 40 -3.28 11.45 -9.51
C GLU A 40 -2.31 12.00 -8.46
N GLY A 41 -1.17 11.34 -8.31
CA GLY A 41 -0.13 11.77 -7.38
C GLY A 41 -0.43 11.54 -5.91
N SER A 42 -1.55 10.89 -5.55
CA SER A 42 -1.92 10.69 -4.15
C SER A 42 -1.34 9.42 -3.52
N THR A 43 -0.98 8.45 -4.34
CA THR A 43 -0.48 7.16 -3.83
C THR A 43 0.96 7.29 -3.38
N LYS A 44 1.23 6.91 -2.13
CA LYS A 44 2.60 6.94 -1.62
C LYS A 44 2.82 5.92 -0.52
N LEU A 45 4.08 5.50 -0.43
CA LEU A 45 4.55 4.62 0.62
C LEU A 45 5.71 5.31 1.32
N GLU A 46 5.64 5.37 2.63
CA GLU A 46 6.70 6.00 3.44
C GLU A 46 7.10 5.10 4.58
N ASN A 47 8.40 5.01 4.81
CA ASN A 47 8.93 4.40 6.03
C ASN A 47 9.20 5.51 7.02
N LYS A 48 8.81 5.28 8.26
CA LYS A 48 8.95 6.29 9.32
C LYS A 48 9.55 5.68 10.57
N VAL A 49 10.29 6.50 11.30
CA VAL A 49 10.68 6.14 12.64
C VAL A 49 9.47 6.36 13.55
N GLU A 50 8.92 5.27 14.09
CA GLU A 50 7.79 5.39 15.01
C GLU A 50 8.23 5.78 16.40
N LYS A 51 9.34 5.26 16.82
CA LYS A 51 9.87 5.55 18.15
C LYS A 51 11.38 5.36 18.19
N GLU A 52 12.07 6.29 18.83
CA GLU A 52 13.48 6.17 19.11
C GLU A 52 13.70 6.31 20.60
N LEU A 53 14.62 5.52 21.13
CA LEU A 53 15.09 5.64 22.50
C LEU A 53 16.52 6.16 22.45
N LYS A 54 16.73 7.33 23.03
CA LYS A 54 18.03 7.97 23.03
C LYS A 54 18.54 8.11 24.45
N VAL A 55 19.85 8.04 24.62
CA VAL A 55 20.49 8.36 25.87
C VAL A 55 20.86 9.84 25.88
N GLU A 56 21.21 10.34 27.04
CA GLU A 56 21.72 11.70 27.19
C GLU A 56 22.96 11.86 26.32
N GLY A 57 23.02 12.94 25.56
CA GLY A 57 24.06 13.15 24.55
C GLY A 57 23.59 12.86 23.13
N GLY A 58 22.37 12.30 22.95
CA GLY A 58 21.74 12.15 21.64
C GLY A 58 22.00 10.85 20.92
N GLU A 59 22.74 9.92 21.53
CA GLU A 59 22.98 8.62 20.91
C GLU A 59 21.70 7.76 20.93
N THR A 60 21.33 7.21 19.78
CA THR A 60 20.16 6.34 19.67
C THR A 60 20.54 4.92 20.06
N ILE A 61 19.87 4.38 21.08
CA ILE A 61 20.11 3.01 21.53
C ILE A 61 19.08 2.02 21.00
N ALA A 62 17.92 2.51 20.55
CA ALA A 62 16.91 1.67 19.94
C ALA A 62 15.98 2.52 19.08
N ALA A 63 15.52 1.95 17.99
CA ALA A 63 14.55 2.60 17.13
C ALA A 63 13.55 1.57 16.60
N ARG A 64 12.28 1.96 16.53
CA ARG A 64 11.26 1.16 15.89
C ARG A 64 10.79 1.87 14.63
N MET A 65 10.89 1.16 13.52
CA MET A 65 10.44 1.66 12.23
C MET A 65 9.00 1.26 11.98
N GLY A 66 8.29 2.11 11.27
CA GLY A 66 6.96 1.83 10.78
C GLY A 66 6.87 2.16 9.30
N ALA A 67 5.76 1.84 8.70
CA ALA A 67 5.48 2.19 7.32
C ALA A 67 4.01 2.58 7.18
N GLU A 68 3.76 3.52 6.29
CA GLU A 68 2.41 3.96 5.94
C GLU A 68 2.24 3.93 4.43
N PHE A 69 1.14 3.32 4.00
CA PHE A 69 0.75 3.34 2.60
C PHE A 69 -0.56 4.12 2.50
N SER A 70 -0.60 5.13 1.66
CA SER A 70 -1.78 5.98 1.55
C SER A 70 -2.11 6.33 0.10
N PHE A 71 -3.39 6.58 -0.13
CA PHE A 71 -3.88 7.04 -1.42
C PHE A 71 -5.21 7.74 -1.21
N GLU A 72 -5.64 8.53 -2.20
CA GLU A 72 -6.90 9.26 -2.14
C GLU A 72 -7.78 8.84 -3.31
N LEU A 73 -9.08 8.71 -3.04
CA LEU A 73 -10.07 8.38 -4.07
C LEU A 73 -11.08 9.50 -4.17
N TYR A 74 -11.50 9.82 -5.39
CA TYR A 74 -12.66 10.67 -5.59
C TYR A 74 -13.91 9.83 -5.33
N LEU A 75 -14.76 10.28 -4.42
CA LEU A 75 -15.95 9.54 -4.08
C LEU A 75 -17.12 10.01 -4.93
N MET A 76 -17.36 9.32 -6.03
CA MET A 76 -18.43 9.63 -6.94
C MET A 76 -19.72 8.89 -6.59
N SER A 77 -19.58 7.76 -5.89
CA SER A 77 -20.70 6.94 -5.46
C SER A 77 -20.35 6.21 -4.18
N THR A 78 -21.34 6.01 -3.33
CA THR A 78 -21.11 5.24 -2.08
C THR A 78 -20.70 3.80 -2.36
N SER A 79 -21.07 3.26 -3.52
CA SER A 79 -20.66 1.90 -3.89
C SER A 79 -19.17 1.78 -4.22
N GLU A 80 -18.48 2.90 -4.38
CA GLU A 80 -17.05 2.89 -4.67
C GLU A 80 -16.18 2.89 -3.43
N GLN A 81 -16.77 2.92 -2.25
CA GLN A 81 -16.00 2.85 -1.00
C GLN A 81 -15.45 1.44 -0.81
N PRO A 82 -14.13 1.26 -0.83
CA PRO A 82 -13.54 -0.09 -0.68
C PRO A 82 -13.66 -0.63 0.74
N PHE A 83 -13.79 0.23 1.72
CA PHE A 83 -13.85 -0.17 3.13
C PHE A 83 -15.11 0.36 3.78
N THR A 84 -15.67 -0.44 4.69
CA THR A 84 -16.75 0.03 5.55
C THR A 84 -16.11 0.61 6.81
N ASP A 85 -16.32 1.89 7.05
CA ASP A 85 -15.75 2.56 8.20
C ASP A 85 -16.84 3.17 9.10
N ILE A 86 -16.47 3.36 10.37
CA ILE A 86 -17.30 4.10 11.31
C ILE A 86 -16.47 5.28 11.78
N ASP A 87 -16.84 6.46 11.32
CA ASP A 87 -16.13 7.71 11.63
C ASP A 87 -14.62 7.63 11.35
N GLY A 88 -14.28 6.99 10.24
CA GLY A 88 -12.89 6.83 9.82
C GLY A 88 -12.21 5.57 10.32
N PHE A 89 -12.82 4.85 11.25
CA PHE A 89 -12.24 3.60 11.76
C PHE A 89 -12.69 2.42 10.92
N VAL A 90 -11.74 1.60 10.50
CA VAL A 90 -11.99 0.38 9.74
C VAL A 90 -11.59 -0.81 10.60
N GLU A 91 -12.52 -1.71 10.83
CA GLU A 91 -12.27 -2.88 11.66
C GLU A 91 -11.45 -3.93 10.90
N GLY A 92 -10.49 -4.53 11.60
CA GLY A 92 -9.69 -5.62 11.07
C GLY A 92 -8.40 -5.16 10.40
N LYS A 93 -7.67 -6.12 9.87
CA LYS A 93 -6.42 -5.89 9.15
C LYS A 93 -6.59 -6.18 7.68
N TYR A 94 -5.84 -5.49 6.86
CA TYR A 94 -5.91 -5.63 5.41
C TYR A 94 -4.53 -5.75 4.79
N ALA A 95 -4.47 -6.49 3.70
CA ALA A 95 -3.28 -6.63 2.89
C ALA A 95 -3.44 -5.80 1.62
N PHE A 96 -2.34 -5.30 1.10
CA PHE A 96 -2.32 -4.47 -0.10
C PHE A 96 -1.26 -4.93 -1.08
N LYS A 97 -1.56 -4.77 -2.36
CA LYS A 97 -0.60 -4.91 -3.45
C LYS A 97 -0.59 -3.65 -4.28
N LEU A 98 0.58 -3.18 -4.63
CA LEU A 98 0.74 -2.07 -5.57
C LEU A 98 1.41 -2.62 -6.82
N LEU A 99 0.69 -2.57 -7.93
CA LEU A 99 1.16 -3.09 -9.22
C LEU A 99 1.45 -1.91 -10.15
N PRO A 100 2.72 -1.66 -10.48
CA PRO A 100 3.05 -0.58 -11.41
C PRO A 100 2.51 -0.84 -12.81
N ASN A 101 2.51 0.20 -13.63
CA ASN A 101 2.06 0.08 -15.01
C ASN A 101 2.87 -0.90 -15.84
N SER A 102 4.18 -0.96 -15.61
CA SER A 102 5.02 -1.91 -16.30
C SER A 102 5.08 -3.24 -15.56
N PRO A 103 4.75 -4.37 -16.22
CA PRO A 103 4.87 -5.68 -15.57
C PRO A 103 6.31 -6.03 -15.20
N GLN A 104 7.29 -5.37 -15.82
CA GLN A 104 8.71 -5.61 -15.53
C GLN A 104 9.21 -4.84 -14.31
N ALA A 105 8.44 -3.88 -13.83
CA ALA A 105 8.80 -3.12 -12.66
C ALA A 105 8.53 -3.91 -11.38
N ALA A 106 9.31 -3.64 -10.35
CA ALA A 106 9.09 -4.24 -9.05
C ALA A 106 7.74 -3.82 -8.49
N CYS A 107 7.04 -4.73 -7.85
CA CYS A 107 5.79 -4.43 -7.18
C CYS A 107 5.94 -4.50 -5.67
N MET A 108 4.96 -3.95 -4.97
CA MET A 108 4.99 -3.89 -3.51
C MET A 108 3.86 -4.71 -2.94
N LYS A 109 4.11 -5.36 -1.81
CA LYS A 109 3.10 -6.12 -1.09
C LYS A 109 3.19 -5.85 0.41
N ILE A 110 2.05 -5.60 1.01
CA ILE A 110 1.92 -5.44 2.45
C ILE A 110 1.00 -6.55 2.94
N ASP A 111 1.47 -7.38 3.87
CA ASP A 111 0.70 -8.52 4.34
C ASP A 111 -0.36 -8.16 5.38
N ALA A 112 -0.11 -7.15 6.19
CA ALA A 112 -1.06 -6.73 7.21
C ALA A 112 -0.93 -5.25 7.52
N SER A 113 -2.04 -4.56 7.59
CA SER A 113 -2.07 -3.15 7.97
C SER A 113 -3.36 -2.80 8.67
N SER A 114 -3.29 -1.77 9.51
CA SER A 114 -4.47 -1.15 10.10
C SER A 114 -4.88 -0.01 9.21
N VAL A 115 -6.12 0.00 8.78
CA VAL A 115 -6.63 1.00 7.83
C VAL A 115 -7.46 2.03 8.56
N ARG A 116 -7.25 3.29 8.22
CA ARG A 116 -8.14 4.37 8.63
C ARG A 116 -8.52 5.19 7.40
N VAL A 117 -9.66 5.82 7.47
CA VAL A 117 -10.18 6.61 6.36
C VAL A 117 -10.41 8.03 6.84
N GLU A 118 -9.95 8.99 6.05
CA GLU A 118 -10.19 10.39 6.29
C GLU A 118 -11.02 10.92 5.14
N LYS A 119 -12.18 11.48 5.46
CA LYS A 119 -13.10 12.02 4.47
C LYS A 119 -13.09 13.53 4.51
N THR A 120 -12.94 14.15 3.37
CA THR A 120 -12.97 15.61 3.26
C THR A 120 -13.85 16.01 2.11
N TRP A 121 -14.32 17.25 2.16
CA TRP A 121 -15.09 17.83 1.07
C TRP A 121 -14.65 19.27 0.83
N SER A 122 -14.51 19.61 -0.43
CA SER A 122 -14.26 20.99 -0.84
C SER A 122 -15.05 21.28 -2.11
N ALA A 123 -15.38 22.54 -2.30
CA ALA A 123 -16.07 22.93 -3.53
C ALA A 123 -15.21 22.73 -4.78
N ASP A 124 -13.89 22.73 -4.59
CA ASP A 124 -12.93 22.59 -5.68
C ASP A 124 -12.77 21.15 -6.13
N GLU A 125 -12.78 20.18 -5.20
CA GLU A 125 -12.52 18.78 -5.52
C GLU A 125 -13.64 17.80 -5.18
N GLY A 126 -14.67 18.25 -4.49
CA GLY A 126 -15.75 17.36 -4.04
C GLY A 126 -15.34 16.50 -2.86
N PHE A 127 -15.90 15.31 -2.75
CA PHE A 127 -15.55 14.39 -1.69
C PHE A 127 -14.28 13.64 -2.03
N ILE A 128 -13.35 13.67 -1.11
CA ILE A 128 -12.10 12.88 -1.16
C ILE A 128 -12.14 11.86 -0.04
N TYR A 129 -11.87 10.62 -0.40
CA TYR A 129 -11.81 9.49 0.52
C TYR A 129 -10.34 9.08 0.61
N LYS A 130 -9.67 9.52 1.67
CA LYS A 130 -8.26 9.21 1.86
C LYS A 130 -8.12 7.95 2.70
N VAL A 131 -7.43 6.97 2.17
CA VAL A 131 -7.14 5.72 2.86
C VAL A 131 -5.71 5.75 3.35
N VAL A 132 -5.51 5.48 4.63
CA VAL A 132 -4.18 5.41 5.22
C VAL A 132 -4.03 4.04 5.89
N ALA A 133 -3.08 3.27 5.40
CA ALA A 133 -2.78 1.95 5.93
C ALA A 133 -1.47 2.01 6.72
N SER A 134 -1.58 1.83 8.02
CA SER A 134 -0.40 1.75 8.90
C SER A 134 0.04 0.30 8.97
N VAL A 135 1.23 0.02 8.48
CA VAL A 135 1.70 -1.37 8.36
C VAL A 135 1.95 -1.96 9.72
N SER A 136 1.34 -3.12 9.95
CA SER A 136 1.56 -3.90 11.16
C SER A 136 2.69 -4.89 10.94
N LYS A 137 3.32 -5.29 12.02
CA LYS A 137 4.36 -6.33 11.94
C LYS A 137 3.72 -7.61 11.39
N PRO A 138 4.15 -8.10 10.22
CA PRO A 138 3.58 -9.32 9.67
C PRO A 138 4.16 -10.55 10.33
N LYS A 139 3.55 -11.70 10.03
CA LYS A 139 4.05 -12.98 10.49
C LYS A 139 5.45 -13.24 9.96
N THR A 140 5.69 -12.83 8.74
CA THR A 140 7.00 -12.94 8.09
C THR A 140 7.52 -11.55 7.75
N LEU A 141 8.70 -11.21 8.24
CA LEU A 141 9.36 -9.95 7.90
C LEU A 141 9.93 -10.03 6.49
N PRO A 142 10.05 -8.92 5.76
CA PRO A 142 9.83 -7.54 6.18
C PRO A 142 8.37 -7.10 6.16
N MET A 143 8.09 -5.95 6.77
CA MET A 143 6.74 -5.39 6.81
C MET A 143 6.21 -5.02 5.43
N VAL A 144 7.07 -4.51 4.58
CA VAL A 144 6.76 -4.18 3.20
C VAL A 144 7.66 -5.01 2.32
N LYS A 145 7.07 -5.82 1.46
CA LYS A 145 7.81 -6.71 0.58
C LYS A 145 7.84 -6.15 -0.82
N PHE A 146 8.99 -6.23 -1.45
CA PHE A 146 9.13 -5.87 -2.86
C PHE A 146 9.38 -7.13 -3.66
N GLU A 147 8.58 -7.35 -4.67
CA GLU A 147 8.70 -8.52 -5.53
C GLU A 147 9.22 -8.09 -6.89
N ALA A 148 10.06 -8.92 -7.49
CA ALA A 148 10.60 -8.67 -8.82
C ALA A 148 9.49 -8.62 -9.84
N GLY A 149 9.67 -7.81 -10.86
CA GLY A 149 8.77 -7.78 -12.00
C GLY A 149 8.87 -9.06 -12.82
N ILE A 150 8.02 -9.16 -13.80
CA ILE A 150 7.95 -10.31 -14.71
C ILE A 150 8.86 -10.05 -15.89
N ALA A 151 9.73 -11.01 -16.22
CA ALA A 151 10.60 -10.88 -17.37
C ALA A 151 9.83 -11.16 -18.65
N GLY A 152 10.09 -10.38 -19.67
CA GLY A 152 9.50 -10.61 -20.98
C GLY A 152 8.04 -10.19 -21.08
N ASN A 153 7.34 -10.91 -21.96
CA ASN A 153 6.02 -10.55 -22.26
C ASN A 153 4.99 -11.07 -21.34
N THR A 154 4.74 -10.67 -20.26
CA THR A 154 3.88 -11.26 -19.58
C THR A 154 2.77 -10.95 -19.09
N GLU A 155 2.20 -11.49 -18.38
CA GLU A 155 1.21 -12.02 -17.90
C GLU A 155 0.75 -11.38 -16.68
N THR A 156 -0.26 -11.72 -16.08
CA THR A 156 -0.83 -11.19 -14.86
C THR A 156 0.00 -11.55 -13.67
N ARG A 157 -0.07 -10.75 -12.65
CA ARG A 157 0.55 -10.99 -11.37
C ARG A 157 -0.48 -11.31 -10.31
#